data_e50c0182d813889c3022d0cce2289ea7
#
_entry.id   e50c0182d813889c3022d0cce2289ea7
#
_cell.length_a   1.000
_cell.length_b   1.000
_cell.length_c   1.000
_cell.angle_alpha   90.00
_cell.angle_beta   90.00
_cell.angle_gamma   90.00
#
_symmetry.space_group_name_H-M   'P 1'
#
loop_
_entity.id
_entity.type
_entity.pdbx_description
1 polymer ?
#
loop_
_entity_poly.entity_id
_entity_poly.type
_entity_poly.pdbx_seq_one_letter_code
_entity_poly.pdbx_strand_id
1 'polypeptide(L)'
;MVVVGMPPLRNRLGRAISDLRRDLPGTLGFAALTVVAALASFYLAMRLNLDHELWAPFTVMITSLPKLNNAAMRYIYRLFGTIIGGVAGVVFIALFAQRPLALDVAMAVWAAVCGFAGTTQRQQQTYAFALAWITTAIIIADSVADPNGVLVVSLDRILENFLGIACVAILAVLFQGHKASKSPIFLPPMPKAQKGEAFWNALRAGAVVLVAGLFWYWSKWQAGPYFVLVAGSAPLLFATLPAPLKLAAGFGMIRGFSLGVVIGVPVHFLLLNQTGGFIEAALVMAPFFFLGAIGVADMRTMGMATGYNIAFLLSVYPANIMEYNLEQTLNMCLAILLGAVMTLSSFLVFKPFYPPRRLEAKS
;
A
#
# COMPACT_ATOMS: atom_id res chain seq x y z
N MET A 1 -17.95 36.79 17.23
CA MET A 1 -16.61 36.42 16.74
C MET A 1 -15.74 36.20 17.98
N VAL A 2 -15.73 34.96 18.52
CA VAL A 2 -14.94 34.63 19.72
C VAL A 2 -13.57 34.14 19.20
N VAL A 3 -12.55 34.96 19.37
CA VAL A 3 -11.17 34.56 19.14
C VAL A 3 -10.78 33.62 20.28
N VAL A 4 -10.87 32.32 20.04
CA VAL A 4 -10.35 31.31 20.98
C VAL A 4 -8.82 31.42 20.90
N GLY A 5 -8.23 32.05 21.91
CA GLY A 5 -6.79 32.24 22.03
C GLY A 5 -6.06 30.90 21.91
N MET A 6 -5.20 30.75 20.90
CA MET A 6 -4.36 29.58 20.76
C MET A 6 -3.41 29.50 21.98
N PRO A 7 -3.34 28.36 22.68
CA PRO A 7 -2.44 28.22 23.81
C PRO A 7 -0.98 28.40 23.37
N PRO A 8 -0.12 28.99 24.22
CA PRO A 8 1.27 29.31 23.88
C PRO A 8 2.04 28.05 23.44
N LEU A 9 2.98 28.22 22.51
CA LEU A 9 3.75 27.15 21.86
C LEU A 9 4.38 26.18 22.89
N ARG A 10 4.86 26.70 24.00
CA ARG A 10 5.46 25.94 25.12
C ARG A 10 4.48 24.93 25.72
N ASN A 11 3.19 25.27 25.84
CA ASN A 11 2.15 24.37 26.37
C ASN A 11 1.71 23.33 25.34
N ARG A 12 1.92 23.60 24.03
CA ARG A 12 1.69 22.63 22.96
C ARG A 12 2.84 21.61 22.89
N LEU A 13 4.09 22.08 23.02
CA LEU A 13 5.26 21.19 23.08
C LEU A 13 5.21 20.30 24.33
N GLY A 14 4.93 20.88 25.50
CA GLY A 14 4.84 20.12 26.75
C GLY A 14 3.77 19.02 26.70
N ARG A 15 2.57 19.33 26.17
CA ARG A 15 1.52 18.31 25.93
C ARG A 15 1.93 17.27 24.91
N ALA A 16 2.52 17.67 23.79
CA ALA A 16 2.97 16.72 22.77
C ALA A 16 4.05 15.77 23.32
N ILE A 17 4.97 16.26 24.15
CA ILE A 17 6.00 15.43 24.81
C ILE A 17 5.40 14.49 25.86
N SER A 18 4.42 14.95 26.65
CA SER A 18 3.75 14.12 27.65
C SER A 18 2.89 13.02 27.00
N ASP A 19 2.19 13.36 25.92
CA ASP A 19 1.38 12.39 25.16
C ASP A 19 2.29 11.36 24.47
N LEU A 20 3.40 11.81 23.88
CA LEU A 20 4.41 10.92 23.29
C LEU A 20 4.98 9.94 24.33
N ARG A 21 5.35 10.43 25.52
CA ARG A 21 5.88 9.56 26.60
C ARG A 21 4.84 8.56 27.10
N ARG A 22 3.58 8.92 27.12
CA ARG A 22 2.49 8.06 27.61
C ARG A 22 2.16 6.94 26.61
N ASP A 23 2.21 7.21 25.32
CA ASP A 23 1.88 6.26 24.26
C ASP A 23 3.10 5.47 23.75
N LEU A 24 4.32 5.90 24.12
CA LEU A 24 5.57 5.33 23.63
C LEU A 24 5.71 3.82 23.89
N PRO A 25 5.42 3.27 25.11
CA PRO A 25 5.54 1.84 25.34
C PRO A 25 4.61 1.00 24.45
N GLY A 26 3.40 1.49 24.22
CA GLY A 26 2.44 0.83 23.32
C GLY A 26 2.89 0.87 21.86
N THR A 27 3.45 2.00 21.41
CA THR A 27 3.98 2.18 20.07
C THR A 27 5.20 1.28 19.82
N LEU A 28 6.13 1.21 20.77
CA LEU A 28 7.32 0.35 20.67
C LEU A 28 6.92 -1.14 20.66
N GLY A 29 5.98 -1.54 21.53
CA GLY A 29 5.46 -2.90 21.54
C GLY A 29 4.76 -3.27 20.23
N PHE A 30 3.93 -2.38 19.68
CA PHE A 30 3.33 -2.55 18.37
C PHE A 30 4.38 -2.70 17.26
N ALA A 31 5.39 -1.82 17.24
CA ALA A 31 6.44 -1.86 16.23
C ALA A 31 7.25 -3.17 16.32
N ALA A 32 7.63 -3.61 17.53
CA ALA A 32 8.34 -4.85 17.74
C ALA A 32 7.54 -6.06 17.24
N LEU A 33 6.24 -6.15 17.58
CA LEU A 33 5.36 -7.21 17.10
C LEU A 33 5.20 -7.20 15.59
N THR A 34 5.09 -6.01 14.98
CA THR A 34 5.00 -5.87 13.52
C THR A 34 6.27 -6.37 12.84
N VAL A 35 7.46 -6.04 13.38
CA VAL A 35 8.74 -6.54 12.87
C VAL A 35 8.83 -8.06 12.97
N VAL A 36 8.49 -8.62 14.13
CA VAL A 36 8.49 -10.08 14.33
C VAL A 36 7.53 -10.77 13.36
N ALA A 37 6.32 -10.20 13.16
CA ALA A 37 5.35 -10.72 12.20
C ALA A 37 5.88 -10.66 10.76
N ALA A 38 6.52 -9.55 10.38
CA ALA A 38 7.07 -9.37 9.03
C ALA A 38 8.21 -10.36 8.75
N LEU A 39 9.15 -10.49 9.68
CA LEU A 39 10.26 -11.42 9.54
C LEU A 39 9.81 -12.89 9.58
N ALA A 40 8.83 -13.23 10.44
CA ALA A 40 8.26 -14.56 10.47
C ALA A 40 7.54 -14.92 9.18
N SER A 41 6.74 -14.00 8.62
CA SER A 41 6.05 -14.20 7.34
C SER A 41 7.04 -14.33 6.19
N PHE A 42 8.12 -13.56 6.19
CA PHE A 42 9.20 -13.66 5.21
C PHE A 42 9.90 -15.01 5.31
N TYR A 43 10.28 -15.44 6.51
CA TYR A 43 10.90 -16.75 6.72
C TYR A 43 10.02 -17.90 6.22
N LEU A 44 8.71 -17.85 6.52
CA LEU A 44 7.77 -18.88 6.06
C LEU A 44 7.64 -18.88 4.53
N ALA A 45 7.57 -17.71 3.89
CA ALA A 45 7.52 -17.61 2.43
C ALA A 45 8.77 -18.23 1.77
N MET A 46 9.96 -17.91 2.32
CA MET A 46 11.23 -18.51 1.88
C MET A 46 11.25 -20.04 2.06
N ARG A 47 10.76 -20.55 3.19
CA ARG A 47 10.72 -22.00 3.48
C ARG A 47 9.74 -22.75 2.59
N LEU A 48 8.70 -22.10 2.13
CA LEU A 48 7.72 -22.64 1.18
C LEU A 48 8.13 -22.48 -0.27
N ASN A 49 9.29 -21.83 -0.54
CA ASN A 49 9.78 -21.51 -1.87
C ASN A 49 8.72 -20.83 -2.75
N LEU A 50 8.02 -19.84 -2.17
CA LEU A 50 7.11 -19.02 -2.95
C LEU A 50 7.90 -18.08 -3.86
N ASP A 51 7.41 -17.85 -5.06
CA ASP A 51 7.96 -16.83 -5.95
C ASP A 51 7.67 -15.43 -5.35
N HIS A 52 8.65 -14.54 -5.34
CA HIS A 52 8.47 -13.16 -4.83
C HIS A 52 8.15 -13.03 -3.33
N GLU A 53 8.88 -13.70 -2.47
CA GLU A 53 8.66 -13.82 -1.01
C GLU A 53 8.48 -12.48 -0.28
N LEU A 54 8.93 -11.37 -0.89
CA LEU A 54 8.80 -10.00 -0.35
C LEU A 54 7.35 -9.62 -0.02
N TRP A 55 6.37 -10.22 -0.68
CA TRP A 55 4.98 -9.82 -0.52
C TRP A 55 4.34 -10.29 0.80
N ALA A 56 4.92 -11.29 1.44
CA ALA A 56 4.47 -11.71 2.76
C ALA A 56 4.79 -10.63 3.82
N PRO A 57 6.05 -10.18 4.01
CA PRO A 57 6.35 -9.06 4.91
C PRO A 57 5.71 -7.74 4.46
N PHE A 58 5.57 -7.50 3.14
CA PHE A 58 4.83 -6.35 2.60
C PHE A 58 3.39 -6.32 3.11
N THR A 59 2.72 -7.47 3.12
CA THR A 59 1.36 -7.60 3.65
C THR A 59 1.30 -7.22 5.12
N VAL A 60 2.25 -7.68 5.93
CA VAL A 60 2.35 -7.33 7.35
C VAL A 60 2.53 -5.83 7.53
N MET A 61 3.53 -5.24 6.87
CA MET A 61 3.89 -3.82 7.05
C MET A 61 2.78 -2.84 6.65
N ILE A 62 1.93 -3.21 5.68
CA ILE A 62 0.82 -2.37 5.23
C ILE A 62 -0.48 -2.63 5.99
N THR A 63 -0.66 -3.86 6.50
CA THR A 63 -1.91 -4.26 7.16
C THR A 63 -1.92 -3.94 8.64
N SER A 64 -0.76 -3.96 9.29
CA SER A 64 -0.62 -3.67 10.71
C SER A 64 -0.96 -2.22 11.02
N LEU A 65 -1.95 -2.01 11.89
CA LEU A 65 -2.34 -0.70 12.40
C LEU A 65 -2.62 -0.80 13.90
N PRO A 66 -2.02 0.08 14.74
CA PRO A 66 -2.00 -0.10 16.20
C PRO A 66 -3.35 0.06 16.91
N LYS A 67 -4.32 0.69 16.26
CA LYS A 67 -5.58 1.11 16.92
C LYS A 67 -6.82 0.83 16.06
N LEU A 68 -6.85 -0.24 15.28
CA LEU A 68 -7.98 -0.51 14.39
C LEU A 68 -9.04 -1.35 15.10
N ASN A 69 -10.21 -0.77 15.35
CA ASN A 69 -11.41 -1.55 15.61
C ASN A 69 -11.76 -2.35 14.35
N ASN A 70 -12.01 -3.65 14.51
CA ASN A 70 -12.31 -4.57 13.43
C ASN A 70 -11.13 -4.90 12.47
N ALA A 71 -9.92 -5.08 13.00
CA ALA A 71 -8.77 -5.57 12.23
C ALA A 71 -9.12 -6.87 11.44
N ALA A 72 -9.88 -7.77 12.05
CA ALA A 72 -10.34 -9.00 11.41
C ALA A 72 -11.12 -8.74 10.11
N MET A 73 -12.03 -7.76 10.09
CA MET A 73 -12.77 -7.41 8.86
C MET A 73 -11.84 -6.85 7.78
N ARG A 74 -10.82 -6.09 8.15
CA ARG A 74 -9.80 -5.61 7.21
C ARG A 74 -9.01 -6.76 6.59
N TYR A 75 -8.64 -7.77 7.38
CA TYR A 75 -7.96 -8.97 6.91
C TYR A 75 -8.83 -9.77 5.94
N ILE A 76 -10.10 -9.96 6.27
CA ILE A 76 -11.08 -10.64 5.41
C ILE A 76 -11.22 -9.91 4.06
N TYR A 77 -11.46 -8.60 4.08
CA TYR A 77 -11.57 -7.80 2.84
C TYR A 77 -10.27 -7.79 2.04
N ARG A 78 -9.11 -7.85 2.71
CA ARG A 78 -7.84 -8.00 2.03
C ARG A 78 -7.76 -9.33 1.27
N LEU A 79 -8.10 -10.44 1.90
CA LEU A 79 -8.11 -11.77 1.25
C LEU A 79 -9.07 -11.80 0.06
N PHE A 80 -10.30 -11.33 0.25
CA PHE A 80 -11.27 -11.27 -0.85
C PHE A 80 -10.78 -10.41 -2.03
N GLY A 81 -10.24 -9.23 -1.76
CA GLY A 81 -9.66 -8.38 -2.78
C GLY A 81 -8.51 -9.05 -3.53
N THR A 82 -7.62 -9.75 -2.80
CA THR A 82 -6.51 -10.49 -3.41
C THR A 82 -7.00 -11.65 -4.28
N ILE A 83 -7.99 -12.43 -3.83
CA ILE A 83 -8.55 -13.54 -4.64
C ILE A 83 -9.21 -13.01 -5.91
N ILE A 84 -10.05 -11.98 -5.80
CA ILE A 84 -10.72 -11.37 -6.96
C ILE A 84 -9.67 -10.78 -7.93
N GLY A 85 -8.67 -10.10 -7.40
CA GLY A 85 -7.57 -9.55 -8.20
C GLY A 85 -6.72 -10.63 -8.85
N GLY A 86 -6.47 -11.74 -8.15
CA GLY A 86 -5.79 -12.92 -8.67
C GLY A 86 -6.49 -13.51 -9.88
N VAL A 87 -7.78 -13.77 -9.74
CA VAL A 87 -8.61 -14.30 -10.84
C VAL A 87 -8.63 -13.32 -12.02
N ALA A 88 -8.80 -12.00 -11.76
CA ALA A 88 -8.80 -10.99 -12.81
C ALA A 88 -7.45 -10.92 -13.54
N GLY A 89 -6.33 -10.99 -12.81
CA GLY A 89 -4.97 -11.01 -13.38
C GLY A 89 -4.75 -12.19 -14.31
N VAL A 90 -5.10 -13.40 -13.87
CA VAL A 90 -5.02 -14.62 -14.70
C VAL A 90 -5.87 -14.47 -15.97
N VAL A 91 -7.13 -14.02 -15.83
CA VAL A 91 -8.02 -13.83 -16.98
C VAL A 91 -7.47 -12.81 -17.97
N PHE A 92 -6.93 -11.69 -17.48
CA PHE A 92 -6.40 -10.65 -18.37
C PHE A 92 -5.14 -11.09 -19.11
N ILE A 93 -4.23 -11.78 -18.44
CA ILE A 93 -3.05 -12.36 -19.10
C ILE A 93 -3.48 -13.44 -20.10
N ALA A 94 -4.38 -14.35 -19.74
CA ALA A 94 -4.85 -15.41 -20.63
C ALA A 94 -5.50 -14.86 -21.92
N LEU A 95 -6.26 -13.74 -21.82
CA LEU A 95 -6.98 -13.18 -22.95
C LEU A 95 -6.16 -12.15 -23.76
N PHE A 96 -5.27 -11.40 -23.11
CA PHE A 96 -4.69 -10.20 -23.69
C PHE A 96 -3.15 -10.14 -23.68
N ALA A 97 -2.41 -11.15 -23.19
CA ALA A 97 -0.95 -11.10 -23.12
C ALA A 97 -0.30 -10.75 -24.47
N GLN A 98 -0.86 -11.25 -25.57
CA GLN A 98 -0.37 -10.98 -26.94
C GLN A 98 -0.93 -9.67 -27.56
N ARG A 99 -1.75 -8.93 -26.83
CA ARG A 99 -2.42 -7.72 -27.31
C ARG A 99 -2.28 -6.59 -26.29
N PRO A 100 -1.10 -5.93 -26.22
CA PRO A 100 -0.78 -4.99 -25.14
C PRO A 100 -1.75 -3.81 -25.03
N LEU A 101 -2.25 -3.27 -26.13
CA LEU A 101 -3.27 -2.21 -26.10
C LEU A 101 -4.61 -2.70 -25.55
N ALA A 102 -5.01 -3.93 -25.87
CA ALA A 102 -6.24 -4.50 -25.32
C ALA A 102 -6.09 -4.79 -23.83
N LEU A 103 -4.90 -5.25 -23.40
CA LEU A 103 -4.56 -5.41 -21.99
C LEU A 103 -4.66 -4.08 -21.23
N ASP A 104 -4.09 -3.01 -21.78
CA ASP A 104 -4.13 -1.68 -21.17
C ASP A 104 -5.57 -1.16 -21.03
N VAL A 105 -6.40 -1.29 -22.07
CA VAL A 105 -7.82 -0.93 -22.02
C VAL A 105 -8.57 -1.77 -20.98
N ALA A 106 -8.32 -3.09 -20.91
CA ALA A 106 -8.92 -3.97 -19.91
C ALA A 106 -8.53 -3.56 -18.48
N MET A 107 -7.25 -3.23 -18.26
CA MET A 107 -6.75 -2.71 -16.98
C MET A 107 -7.42 -1.37 -16.63
N ALA A 108 -7.54 -0.46 -17.57
CA ALA A 108 -8.18 0.84 -17.35
C ALA A 108 -9.66 0.70 -16.98
N VAL A 109 -10.40 -0.17 -17.69
CA VAL A 109 -11.79 -0.49 -17.38
C VAL A 109 -11.90 -1.14 -15.99
N TRP A 110 -11.01 -2.08 -15.65
CA TRP A 110 -10.98 -2.72 -14.35
C TRP A 110 -10.70 -1.72 -13.22
N ALA A 111 -9.75 -0.82 -13.40
CA ALA A 111 -9.50 0.27 -12.46
C ALA A 111 -10.72 1.17 -12.27
N ALA A 112 -11.43 1.50 -13.35
CA ALA A 112 -12.67 2.27 -13.27
C ALA A 112 -13.78 1.53 -12.51
N VAL A 113 -13.97 0.23 -12.76
CA VAL A 113 -14.93 -0.62 -12.05
C VAL A 113 -14.58 -0.68 -10.55
N CYS A 114 -13.32 -0.94 -10.21
CA CYS A 114 -12.85 -0.95 -8.82
C CYS A 114 -13.01 0.43 -8.15
N GLY A 115 -12.75 1.51 -8.88
CA GLY A 115 -12.92 2.88 -8.41
C GLY A 115 -14.37 3.25 -8.13
N PHE A 116 -15.29 2.88 -9.02
CA PHE A 116 -16.72 3.08 -8.85
C PHE A 116 -17.25 2.27 -7.66
N ALA A 117 -17.02 0.94 -7.68
CA ALA A 117 -17.49 0.03 -6.65
C ALA A 117 -16.90 0.40 -5.29
N GLY A 118 -15.60 0.65 -5.20
CA GLY A 118 -14.95 1.05 -3.95
C GLY A 118 -15.49 2.37 -3.40
N THR A 119 -15.80 3.35 -4.25
CA THR A 119 -16.33 4.65 -3.79
C THR A 119 -17.77 4.54 -3.27
N THR A 120 -18.56 3.62 -3.79
CA THR A 120 -19.96 3.42 -3.36
C THR A 120 -20.10 2.61 -2.06
N GLN A 121 -19.03 1.95 -1.62
CA GLN A 121 -19.05 1.09 -0.44
C GLN A 121 -18.64 1.81 0.84
N ARG A 122 -18.81 1.11 1.97
CA ARG A 122 -18.31 1.57 3.28
C ARG A 122 -16.79 1.39 3.34
N GLN A 123 -16.12 2.23 4.11
CA GLN A 123 -14.66 2.38 4.21
C GLN A 123 -13.83 1.07 4.19
N GLN A 124 -14.26 0.03 4.89
CA GLN A 124 -13.53 -1.25 4.91
C GLN A 124 -13.72 -2.05 3.62
N GLN A 125 -14.90 -1.97 3.00
CA GLN A 125 -15.20 -2.63 1.73
C GLN A 125 -14.48 -1.96 0.56
N THR A 126 -14.31 -0.62 0.61
CA THR A 126 -13.51 0.13 -0.36
C THR A 126 -12.12 -0.46 -0.51
N TYR A 127 -11.52 -0.90 0.60
CA TYR A 127 -10.19 -1.48 0.63
C TYR A 127 -10.09 -2.77 -0.20
N ALA A 128 -11.15 -3.62 -0.22
CA ALA A 128 -11.17 -4.83 -1.04
C ALA A 128 -11.07 -4.52 -2.54
N PHE A 129 -11.78 -3.50 -3.02
CA PHE A 129 -11.73 -3.10 -4.43
C PHE A 129 -10.38 -2.49 -4.83
N ALA A 130 -9.78 -1.69 -3.94
CA ALA A 130 -8.43 -1.19 -4.16
C ALA A 130 -7.41 -2.34 -4.25
N LEU A 131 -7.54 -3.35 -3.39
CA LEU A 131 -6.68 -4.53 -3.43
C LEU A 131 -6.93 -5.44 -4.61
N ALA A 132 -8.17 -5.56 -5.07
CA ALA A 132 -8.48 -6.29 -6.30
C ALA A 132 -7.72 -5.68 -7.48
N TRP A 133 -7.71 -4.35 -7.62
CA TRP A 133 -6.88 -3.67 -8.62
C TRP A 133 -5.39 -3.91 -8.39
N ILE A 134 -4.88 -3.64 -7.17
CA ILE A 134 -3.44 -3.75 -6.85
C ILE A 134 -2.93 -5.16 -7.16
N THR A 135 -3.66 -6.19 -6.73
CA THR A 135 -3.28 -7.59 -6.99
C THR A 135 -3.30 -7.92 -8.47
N THR A 136 -4.34 -7.50 -9.22
CA THR A 136 -4.37 -7.67 -10.68
C THR A 136 -3.16 -7.02 -11.33
N ALA A 137 -2.82 -5.78 -10.96
CA ALA A 137 -1.72 -5.04 -11.55
C ALA A 137 -0.35 -5.66 -11.21
N ILE A 138 -0.17 -6.20 -9.99
CA ILE A 138 1.04 -6.94 -9.60
C ILE A 138 1.18 -8.20 -10.46
N ILE A 139 0.14 -9.03 -10.56
CA ILE A 139 0.18 -10.27 -11.34
C ILE A 139 0.50 -9.98 -12.81
N ILE A 140 -0.07 -8.91 -13.37
CA ILE A 140 0.24 -8.48 -14.73
C ILE A 140 1.70 -8.03 -14.83
N ALA A 141 2.20 -7.26 -13.85
CA ALA A 141 3.58 -6.78 -13.84
C ALA A 141 4.60 -7.95 -13.81
N ASP A 142 4.30 -8.97 -13.01
CA ASP A 142 5.19 -10.12 -12.83
C ASP A 142 5.03 -11.17 -13.95
N SER A 143 3.86 -11.22 -14.66
CA SER A 143 3.57 -12.27 -15.65
C SER A 143 3.54 -11.79 -17.11
N VAL A 144 3.57 -10.48 -17.38
CA VAL A 144 3.45 -9.98 -18.77
C VAL A 144 4.61 -10.41 -19.66
N ALA A 145 5.80 -10.60 -19.10
CA ALA A 145 6.99 -11.08 -19.81
C ALA A 145 6.97 -12.61 -20.00
N ASP A 146 6.44 -13.36 -19.06
CA ASP A 146 6.23 -14.82 -19.13
C ASP A 146 4.78 -15.19 -18.73
N PRO A 147 3.85 -15.18 -19.69
CA PRO A 147 2.45 -15.47 -19.44
C PRO A 147 2.14 -16.89 -18.96
N ASN A 148 3.05 -17.86 -19.21
CA ASN A 148 2.78 -19.27 -18.90
C ASN A 148 2.76 -19.54 -17.40
N GLY A 149 3.51 -18.77 -16.61
CA GLY A 149 3.58 -18.85 -15.15
C GLY A 149 2.46 -18.16 -14.39
N VAL A 150 1.55 -17.44 -15.06
CA VAL A 150 0.59 -16.53 -14.42
C VAL A 150 -0.27 -17.18 -13.31
N LEU A 151 -0.64 -18.45 -13.47
CA LEU A 151 -1.43 -19.17 -12.47
C LEU A 151 -0.62 -19.38 -11.18
N VAL A 152 0.65 -19.77 -11.30
CA VAL A 152 1.57 -19.97 -10.16
C VAL A 152 1.77 -18.64 -9.45
N VAL A 153 2.14 -17.58 -10.17
CA VAL A 153 2.29 -16.22 -9.64
C VAL A 153 1.04 -15.76 -8.88
N SER A 154 -0.15 -16.05 -9.44
CA SER A 154 -1.42 -15.69 -8.79
C SER A 154 -1.66 -16.47 -7.50
N LEU A 155 -1.38 -17.77 -7.48
CA LEU A 155 -1.54 -18.62 -6.29
C LEU A 155 -0.53 -18.23 -5.20
N ASP A 156 0.72 -18.02 -5.55
CA ASP A 156 1.76 -17.58 -4.63
C ASP A 156 1.39 -16.24 -3.99
N ARG A 157 0.88 -15.31 -4.79
CA ARG A 157 0.39 -14.02 -4.30
C ARG A 157 -0.73 -14.13 -3.26
N ILE A 158 -1.67 -15.08 -3.45
CA ILE A 158 -2.73 -15.37 -2.49
C ILE A 158 -2.14 -15.99 -1.21
N LEU A 159 -1.21 -16.93 -1.34
CA LEU A 159 -0.55 -17.59 -0.20
C LEU A 159 0.30 -16.62 0.62
N GLU A 160 1.07 -15.75 0.00
CA GLU A 160 1.87 -14.70 0.66
C GLU A 160 1.01 -13.72 1.46
N ASN A 161 -0.12 -13.30 0.88
CA ASN A 161 -1.10 -12.49 1.59
C ASN A 161 -1.67 -13.23 2.80
N PHE A 162 -2.02 -14.51 2.64
CA PHE A 162 -2.51 -15.34 3.72
C PHE A 162 -1.47 -15.50 4.83
N LEU A 163 -0.22 -15.80 4.49
CA LEU A 163 0.89 -15.92 5.45
C LEU A 163 1.11 -14.62 6.24
N GLY A 164 1.18 -13.48 5.54
CA GLY A 164 1.35 -12.19 6.19
C GLY A 164 0.21 -11.88 7.17
N ILE A 165 -1.04 -12.12 6.77
CA ILE A 165 -2.22 -11.93 7.63
C ILE A 165 -2.20 -12.90 8.82
N ALA A 166 -1.88 -14.19 8.59
CA ALA A 166 -1.83 -15.19 9.64
C ALA A 166 -0.77 -14.83 10.70
N CYS A 167 0.43 -14.42 10.29
CA CYS A 167 1.48 -14.00 11.22
C CYS A 167 1.05 -12.81 12.07
N VAL A 168 0.46 -11.78 11.47
CA VAL A 168 -0.06 -10.61 12.23
C VAL A 168 -1.17 -11.04 13.19
N ALA A 169 -2.12 -11.85 12.74
CA ALA A 169 -3.26 -12.26 13.56
C ALA A 169 -2.84 -13.13 14.75
N ILE A 170 -1.95 -14.10 14.54
CA ILE A 170 -1.42 -14.98 15.58
C ILE A 170 -0.67 -14.15 16.64
N LEU A 171 0.25 -13.28 16.21
CA LEU A 171 1.01 -12.46 17.14
C LEU A 171 0.14 -11.46 17.89
N ALA A 172 -0.87 -10.88 17.24
CA ALA A 172 -1.83 -10.01 17.90
C ALA A 172 -2.61 -10.75 19.00
N VAL A 173 -3.03 -12.00 18.76
CA VAL A 173 -3.71 -12.83 19.77
C VAL A 173 -2.78 -13.19 20.92
N LEU A 174 -1.54 -13.61 20.63
CA LEU A 174 -0.60 -14.08 21.64
C LEU A 174 -0.10 -12.95 22.57
N PHE A 175 0.15 -11.77 22.03
CA PHE A 175 0.85 -10.71 22.77
C PHE A 175 -0.03 -9.53 23.19
N GLN A 176 -1.11 -9.24 22.48
CA GLN A 176 -1.99 -8.10 22.83
C GLN A 176 -3.15 -8.53 23.73
N GLY A 177 -3.40 -9.83 23.85
CA GLY A 177 -4.55 -10.36 24.60
C GLY A 177 -5.87 -9.79 24.04
N HIS A 178 -6.99 -10.11 24.70
CA HIS A 178 -8.32 -9.61 24.33
C HIS A 178 -8.58 -8.12 24.73
N LYS A 179 -7.55 -7.38 25.11
CA LYS A 179 -7.68 -5.93 25.37
C LYS A 179 -7.74 -5.18 24.05
N ALA A 180 -8.89 -5.22 23.41
CA ALA A 180 -9.23 -4.24 22.37
C ALA A 180 -8.92 -2.84 22.93
N SER A 181 -8.07 -2.08 22.24
CA SER A 181 -7.76 -0.70 22.63
C SER A 181 -9.05 0.06 22.86
N LYS A 182 -9.23 0.60 24.07
CA LYS A 182 -10.44 1.38 24.46
C LYS A 182 -10.56 2.71 23.71
N SER A 183 -9.60 3.05 22.88
CA SER A 183 -9.65 4.25 22.04
C SER A 183 -9.49 3.85 20.58
N PRO A 184 -10.61 3.53 19.88
CA PRO A 184 -10.54 3.30 18.44
C PRO A 184 -10.10 4.59 17.75
N ILE A 185 -9.25 4.48 16.73
CA ILE A 185 -9.18 5.53 15.71
C ILE A 185 -10.56 5.52 15.03
N PHE A 186 -11.46 6.32 15.54
CA PHE A 186 -12.73 6.59 14.90
C PHE A 186 -12.43 7.53 13.73
N LEU A 187 -12.15 6.96 12.57
CA LEU A 187 -12.40 7.72 11.36
C LEU A 187 -13.91 7.92 11.33
N PRO A 188 -14.40 9.16 11.35
CA PRO A 188 -15.83 9.41 11.37
C PRO A 188 -16.48 8.62 10.23
N PRO A 189 -17.68 8.04 10.43
CA PRO A 189 -18.39 7.34 9.36
C PRO A 189 -18.53 8.33 8.20
N MET A 190 -17.84 8.03 7.10
CA MET A 190 -17.92 8.88 5.92
C MET A 190 -19.34 8.76 5.35
N PRO A 191 -20.00 9.90 5.03
CA PRO A 191 -21.27 9.86 4.34
C PRO A 191 -21.12 9.04 3.07
N LYS A 192 -22.16 8.28 2.70
CA LYS A 192 -22.18 7.53 1.44
C LYS A 192 -21.81 8.49 0.31
N ALA A 193 -20.79 8.14 -0.47
CA ALA A 193 -20.41 8.95 -1.62
C ALA A 193 -21.60 9.05 -2.57
N GLN A 194 -21.84 10.24 -3.08
CA GLN A 194 -22.87 10.44 -4.09
C GLN A 194 -22.46 9.71 -5.38
N LYS A 195 -23.42 9.19 -6.14
CA LYS A 195 -23.15 8.47 -7.41
C LYS A 195 -22.26 9.28 -8.36
N GLY A 196 -22.39 10.60 -8.36
CA GLY A 196 -21.52 11.51 -9.14
C GLY A 196 -20.05 11.47 -8.69
N GLU A 197 -19.76 11.41 -7.38
CA GLU A 197 -18.39 11.27 -6.87
C GLU A 197 -17.80 9.92 -7.28
N ALA A 198 -18.60 8.84 -7.21
CA ALA A 198 -18.17 7.51 -7.63
C ALA A 198 -17.83 7.47 -9.13
N PHE A 199 -18.65 8.13 -9.97
CA PHE A 199 -18.39 8.24 -11.41
C PHE A 199 -17.06 8.97 -11.71
N TRP A 200 -16.82 10.12 -11.06
CA TRP A 200 -15.59 10.87 -11.27
C TRP A 200 -14.35 10.15 -10.74
N ASN A 201 -14.46 9.41 -9.63
CA ASN A 201 -13.38 8.57 -9.14
C ASN A 201 -13.08 7.41 -10.08
N ALA A 202 -14.11 6.79 -10.66
CA ALA A 202 -13.96 5.73 -11.66
C ALA A 202 -13.28 6.25 -12.93
N LEU A 203 -13.78 7.36 -13.46
CA LEU A 203 -13.21 8.00 -14.66
C LEU A 203 -11.75 8.38 -14.47
N ARG A 204 -11.42 8.96 -13.30
CA ARG A 204 -10.05 9.30 -12.97
C ARG A 204 -9.16 8.07 -12.87
N ALA A 205 -9.59 7.01 -12.16
CA ALA A 205 -8.81 5.80 -12.01
C ALA A 205 -8.54 5.14 -13.37
N GLY A 206 -9.57 4.98 -14.19
CA GLY A 206 -9.44 4.45 -15.55
C GLY A 206 -8.55 5.31 -16.44
N ALA A 207 -8.74 6.64 -16.43
CA ALA A 207 -7.93 7.55 -17.25
C ALA A 207 -6.45 7.52 -16.86
N VAL A 208 -6.14 7.49 -15.55
CA VAL A 208 -4.76 7.42 -15.08
C VAL A 208 -4.09 6.12 -15.53
N VAL A 209 -4.79 4.98 -15.40
CA VAL A 209 -4.26 3.69 -15.83
C VAL A 209 -4.07 3.66 -17.34
N LEU A 210 -5.05 4.12 -18.12
CA LEU A 210 -4.96 4.17 -19.57
C LEU A 210 -3.77 5.02 -20.04
N VAL A 211 -3.60 6.23 -19.49
CA VAL A 211 -2.49 7.11 -19.87
C VAL A 211 -1.15 6.52 -19.44
N ALA A 212 -1.07 5.90 -18.27
CA ALA A 212 0.14 5.22 -17.80
C ALA A 212 0.49 4.01 -18.67
N GLY A 213 -0.50 3.19 -19.05
CA GLY A 213 -0.32 2.04 -19.90
C GLY A 213 0.04 2.41 -21.34
N LEU A 214 -0.58 3.46 -21.91
CA LEU A 214 -0.17 3.99 -23.22
C LEU A 214 1.28 4.50 -23.18
N PHE A 215 1.68 5.20 -22.12
CA PHE A 215 3.07 5.61 -21.95
C PHE A 215 4.00 4.41 -21.89
N TRP A 216 3.66 3.37 -21.12
CA TRP A 216 4.42 2.13 -21.09
C TRP A 216 4.49 1.46 -22.47
N TYR A 217 3.37 1.34 -23.16
CA TYR A 217 3.33 0.75 -24.52
C TYR A 217 4.25 1.45 -25.51
N TRP A 218 4.23 2.80 -25.54
CA TRP A 218 5.03 3.60 -26.46
C TRP A 218 6.52 3.66 -26.07
N SER A 219 6.81 3.78 -24.78
CA SER A 219 8.19 3.88 -24.28
C SER A 219 8.91 2.52 -24.27
N LYS A 220 8.17 1.42 -24.27
CA LYS A 220 8.67 0.07 -24.06
C LYS A 220 9.54 -0.06 -22.79
N TRP A 221 9.26 0.77 -21.78
CA TRP A 221 10.03 0.83 -20.56
C TRP A 221 9.84 -0.46 -19.75
N GLN A 222 10.95 -1.13 -19.40
CA GLN A 222 10.90 -2.41 -18.67
C GLN A 222 10.18 -2.31 -17.33
N ALA A 223 10.37 -1.21 -16.59
CA ALA A 223 9.70 -0.97 -15.33
C ALA A 223 8.29 -0.35 -15.48
N GLY A 224 7.79 -0.19 -16.71
CA GLY A 224 6.48 0.36 -17.02
C GLY A 224 5.31 -0.29 -16.29
N PRO A 225 5.26 -1.63 -16.11
CA PRO A 225 4.22 -2.29 -15.33
C PRO A 225 4.12 -1.79 -13.89
N TYR A 226 5.24 -1.56 -13.21
CA TYR A 226 5.28 -1.00 -11.84
C TYR A 226 4.85 0.47 -11.81
N PHE A 227 5.15 1.22 -12.87
CA PHE A 227 4.62 2.59 -13.04
C PHE A 227 3.09 2.59 -13.11
N VAL A 228 2.50 1.72 -13.94
CA VAL A 228 1.03 1.57 -14.08
C VAL A 228 0.40 1.10 -12.75
N LEU A 229 1.03 0.11 -12.09
CA LEU A 229 0.61 -0.38 -10.79
C LEU A 229 0.45 0.74 -9.77
N VAL A 230 1.49 1.56 -9.60
CA VAL A 230 1.49 2.63 -8.58
C VAL A 230 0.56 3.76 -8.99
N ALA A 231 0.58 4.17 -10.26
CA ALA A 231 -0.29 5.22 -10.77
C ALA A 231 -1.79 4.91 -10.57
N GLY A 232 -2.20 3.66 -10.76
CA GLY A 232 -3.58 3.22 -10.56
C GLY A 232 -3.95 2.92 -9.11
N SER A 233 -3.00 2.57 -8.24
CA SER A 233 -3.27 2.12 -6.87
C SER A 233 -3.72 3.23 -5.94
N ALA A 234 -3.03 4.34 -5.91
CA ALA A 234 -3.33 5.41 -4.98
C ALA A 234 -4.65 6.16 -5.28
N PRO A 235 -5.09 6.36 -6.54
CA PRO A 235 -6.43 6.82 -6.84
C PRO A 235 -7.54 6.01 -6.15
N LEU A 236 -7.36 4.70 -6.06
CA LEU A 236 -8.33 3.78 -5.46
C LEU A 236 -8.24 3.78 -3.93
N LEU A 237 -7.03 3.74 -3.38
CA LEU A 237 -6.80 3.78 -1.93
C LEU A 237 -7.31 5.07 -1.29
N PHE A 238 -7.20 6.20 -2.00
CA PHE A 238 -7.62 7.52 -1.51
C PHE A 238 -9.02 7.93 -1.99
N ALA A 239 -9.74 7.05 -2.71
CA ALA A 239 -11.03 7.37 -3.32
C ALA A 239 -12.03 8.00 -2.33
N THR A 240 -12.11 7.47 -1.12
CA THR A 240 -13.06 7.91 -0.08
C THR A 240 -12.58 9.09 0.78
N LEU A 241 -11.32 9.50 0.66
CA LEU A 241 -10.80 10.64 1.43
C LEU A 241 -11.38 11.97 0.91
N PRO A 242 -11.63 12.96 1.79
CA PRO A 242 -11.92 14.34 1.38
C PRO A 242 -10.78 14.94 0.54
N ALA A 243 -11.10 15.84 -0.39
CA ALA A 243 -10.12 16.41 -1.34
C ALA A 243 -8.82 16.95 -0.69
N PRO A 244 -8.86 17.73 0.42
CA PRO A 244 -7.64 18.20 1.06
C PRO A 244 -6.79 17.06 1.64
N LEU A 245 -7.43 15.99 2.14
CA LEU A 245 -6.73 14.83 2.67
C LEU A 245 -6.14 13.95 1.55
N LYS A 246 -6.77 13.89 0.38
CA LYS A 246 -6.19 13.20 -0.80
C LYS A 246 -4.84 13.80 -1.19
N LEU A 247 -4.76 15.14 -1.26
CA LEU A 247 -3.51 15.83 -1.57
C LEU A 247 -2.46 15.63 -0.49
N ALA A 248 -2.84 15.78 0.79
CA ALA A 248 -1.92 15.58 1.91
C ALA A 248 -1.38 14.15 1.94
N ALA A 249 -2.25 13.14 1.70
CA ALA A 249 -1.84 11.73 1.60
C ALA A 249 -0.92 11.49 0.41
N GLY A 250 -1.22 12.08 -0.76
CA GLY A 250 -0.38 11.99 -1.96
C GLY A 250 1.02 12.57 -1.74
N PHE A 251 1.13 13.77 -1.17
CA PHE A 251 2.44 14.35 -0.81
C PHE A 251 3.16 13.51 0.26
N GLY A 252 2.43 13.01 1.26
CA GLY A 252 2.99 12.11 2.27
C GLY A 252 3.58 10.86 1.62
N MET A 253 2.84 10.24 0.70
CA MET A 253 3.28 9.04 -0.02
C MET A 253 4.53 9.29 -0.87
N ILE A 254 4.61 10.41 -1.61
CA ILE A 254 5.81 10.75 -2.40
C ILE A 254 7.03 10.92 -1.48
N ARG A 255 6.89 11.64 -0.36
CA ARG A 255 7.99 11.78 0.63
C ARG A 255 8.41 10.43 1.19
N GLY A 256 7.43 9.57 1.50
CA GLY A 256 7.68 8.21 1.97
C GLY A 256 8.40 7.36 0.94
N PHE A 257 7.95 7.38 -0.31
CA PHE A 257 8.60 6.67 -1.41
C PHE A 257 10.04 7.13 -1.61
N SER A 258 10.27 8.45 -1.64
CA SER A 258 11.63 8.99 -1.77
C SER A 258 12.54 8.52 -0.63
N LEU A 259 12.04 8.57 0.62
CA LEU A 259 12.80 8.10 1.78
C LEU A 259 13.07 6.60 1.72
N GLY A 260 12.05 5.80 1.32
CA GLY A 260 12.17 4.35 1.17
C GLY A 260 13.20 3.94 0.13
N VAL A 261 13.24 4.63 -1.02
CA VAL A 261 14.25 4.41 -2.07
C VAL A 261 15.64 4.81 -1.60
N VAL A 262 15.79 6.02 -1.02
CA VAL A 262 17.10 6.52 -0.55
C VAL A 262 17.71 5.61 0.52
N ILE A 263 16.89 4.98 1.34
CA ILE A 263 17.37 4.03 2.37
C ILE A 263 17.46 2.61 1.79
N GLY A 264 16.48 2.16 1.03
CA GLY A 264 16.38 0.77 0.57
C GLY A 264 17.48 0.38 -0.42
N VAL A 265 17.82 1.26 -1.38
CA VAL A 265 18.89 0.98 -2.36
C VAL A 265 20.25 0.74 -1.66
N PRO A 266 20.75 1.61 -0.77
CA PRO A 266 21.96 1.31 -0.01
C PRO A 266 21.87 0.05 0.86
N VAL A 267 20.73 -0.21 1.50
CA VAL A 267 20.54 -1.44 2.28
C VAL A 267 20.65 -2.67 1.40
N HIS A 268 20.03 -2.65 0.22
CA HIS A 268 20.12 -3.76 -0.74
C HIS A 268 21.57 -4.03 -1.18
N PHE A 269 22.28 -3.01 -1.70
CA PHE A 269 23.57 -3.18 -2.33
C PHE A 269 24.77 -3.21 -1.38
N LEU A 270 24.68 -2.56 -0.20
CA LEU A 270 25.81 -2.43 0.72
C LEU A 270 25.69 -3.33 1.96
N LEU A 271 24.48 -3.65 2.40
CA LEU A 271 24.29 -4.42 3.63
C LEU A 271 23.83 -5.86 3.33
N LEU A 272 22.80 -6.04 2.52
CA LEU A 272 22.24 -7.37 2.26
C LEU A 272 23.14 -8.24 1.39
N ASN A 273 23.95 -7.67 0.51
CA ASN A 273 24.89 -8.44 -0.28
C ASN A 273 26.02 -9.08 0.54
N GLN A 274 26.15 -8.70 1.82
CA GLN A 274 27.14 -9.27 2.75
C GLN A 274 26.54 -10.35 3.66
N THR A 275 25.23 -10.60 3.55
CA THR A 275 24.54 -11.59 4.38
C THR A 275 24.62 -12.98 3.77
N GLY A 276 24.96 -13.98 4.59
CA GLY A 276 25.08 -15.38 4.17
C GLY A 276 23.81 -16.20 4.45
N GLY A 277 22.77 -15.61 5.09
CA GLY A 277 21.56 -16.34 5.40
C GLY A 277 20.44 -15.47 5.99
N PHE A 278 19.30 -16.12 6.25
CA PHE A 278 18.08 -15.44 6.71
C PHE A 278 18.30 -14.63 8.01
N ILE A 279 19.02 -15.16 8.99
CA ILE A 279 19.19 -14.49 10.30
C ILE A 279 19.90 -13.16 10.12
N GLU A 280 20.97 -13.14 9.34
CA GLU A 280 21.74 -11.93 9.06
C GLU A 280 20.91 -10.92 8.28
N ALA A 281 20.21 -11.38 7.24
CA ALA A 281 19.29 -10.52 6.46
C ALA A 281 18.17 -9.96 7.33
N ALA A 282 17.61 -10.77 8.23
CA ALA A 282 16.58 -10.34 9.17
C ALA A 282 17.09 -9.26 10.14
N LEU A 283 18.31 -9.42 10.67
CA LEU A 283 18.95 -8.43 11.56
C LEU A 283 19.21 -7.11 10.83
N VAL A 284 19.62 -7.18 9.55
CA VAL A 284 19.80 -5.97 8.72
C VAL A 284 18.46 -5.28 8.46
N MET A 285 17.40 -6.02 8.13
CA MET A 285 16.09 -5.42 7.78
C MET A 285 15.30 -4.95 9.00
N ALA A 286 15.45 -5.59 10.16
CA ALA A 286 14.66 -5.32 11.37
C ALA A 286 14.60 -3.83 11.78
N PRO A 287 15.71 -3.07 11.85
CA PRO A 287 15.67 -1.67 12.25
C PRO A 287 14.88 -0.80 11.26
N PHE A 288 14.92 -1.11 9.97
CA PHE A 288 14.19 -0.37 8.93
C PHE A 288 12.69 -0.68 8.96
N PHE A 289 12.31 -1.94 9.19
CA PHE A 289 10.92 -2.31 9.44
C PHE A 289 10.38 -1.65 10.71
N PHE A 290 11.21 -1.58 11.76
CA PHE A 290 10.84 -0.94 13.01
C PHE A 290 10.59 0.56 12.84
N LEU A 291 11.44 1.25 12.08
CA LEU A 291 11.24 2.66 11.72
C LEU A 291 9.90 2.87 11.00
N GLY A 292 9.62 2.04 10.00
CA GLY A 292 8.37 2.08 9.26
C GLY A 292 7.14 1.79 10.14
N ALA A 293 7.23 0.82 11.04
CA ALA A 293 6.14 0.47 11.96
C ALA A 293 5.85 1.57 12.98
N ILE A 294 6.88 2.23 13.55
CA ILE A 294 6.71 3.42 14.40
C ILE A 294 6.00 4.53 13.64
N GLY A 295 6.44 4.79 12.41
CA GLY A 295 5.86 5.86 11.60
C GLY A 295 4.39 5.64 11.24
N VAL A 296 3.95 4.39 11.11
CA VAL A 296 2.53 4.03 10.87
C VAL A 296 1.69 4.20 12.14
N ALA A 297 2.30 4.14 13.31
CA ALA A 297 1.58 4.27 14.59
C ALA A 297 1.05 5.69 14.86
N ASP A 298 1.61 6.73 14.27
CA ASP A 298 1.14 8.12 14.35
C ASP A 298 0.37 8.50 13.09
N MET A 299 -0.87 9.00 13.27
CA MET A 299 -1.73 9.50 12.19
C MET A 299 -1.08 10.60 11.33
N ARG A 300 -0.16 11.37 11.90
CA ARG A 300 0.52 12.48 11.19
C ARG A 300 1.56 11.97 10.21
N THR A 301 2.21 10.86 10.52
CA THR A 301 3.27 10.24 9.73
C THR A 301 2.81 9.00 8.96
N MET A 302 1.62 8.47 9.26
CA MET A 302 1.10 7.22 8.69
C MET A 302 1.19 7.18 7.16
N GLY A 303 0.77 8.25 6.46
CA GLY A 303 0.82 8.30 4.99
C GLY A 303 2.25 8.23 4.45
N MET A 304 3.18 8.93 5.09
CA MET A 304 4.60 8.90 4.74
C MET A 304 5.22 7.54 5.07
N ALA A 305 4.93 7.00 6.25
CA ALA A 305 5.47 5.71 6.68
C ALA A 305 4.94 4.55 5.83
N THR A 306 3.67 4.60 5.41
CA THR A 306 3.12 3.62 4.46
C THR A 306 3.86 3.69 3.12
N GLY A 307 4.08 4.89 2.59
CA GLY A 307 4.89 5.08 1.38
C GLY A 307 6.32 4.56 1.57
N TYR A 308 6.95 4.88 2.70
CA TYR A 308 8.29 4.38 3.06
C TYR A 308 8.33 2.84 3.05
N ASN A 309 7.40 2.18 3.73
CA ASN A 309 7.36 0.72 3.80
C ASN A 309 7.22 0.08 2.40
N ILE A 310 6.38 0.65 1.54
CA ILE A 310 6.20 0.17 0.17
C ILE A 310 7.50 0.30 -0.62
N ALA A 311 8.07 1.49 -0.65
CA ALA A 311 9.25 1.76 -1.46
C ALA A 311 10.51 1.08 -0.91
N PHE A 312 10.66 1.00 0.40
CA PHE A 312 11.74 0.28 1.04
C PHE A 312 11.73 -1.20 0.65
N LEU A 313 10.60 -1.89 0.82
CA LEU A 313 10.47 -3.31 0.47
C LEU A 313 10.70 -3.57 -1.01
N LEU A 314 10.15 -2.73 -1.89
CA LEU A 314 10.37 -2.85 -3.33
C LEU A 314 11.83 -2.55 -3.72
N SER A 315 12.52 -1.63 -3.04
CA SER A 315 13.92 -1.32 -3.33
C SER A 315 14.88 -2.38 -2.81
N VAL A 316 14.55 -2.99 -1.66
CA VAL A 316 15.34 -4.08 -1.06
C VAL A 316 15.08 -5.40 -1.78
N TYR A 317 13.85 -5.65 -2.20
CA TYR A 317 13.37 -6.85 -2.88
C TYR A 317 13.93 -8.14 -2.27
N PRO A 318 13.67 -8.42 -0.99
CA PRO A 318 14.26 -9.55 -0.32
C PRO A 318 13.68 -10.86 -0.88
N ALA A 319 14.56 -11.81 -1.25
CA ALA A 319 14.24 -13.09 -1.85
C ALA A 319 15.23 -14.19 -1.41
N ASN A 320 14.88 -15.46 -1.62
CA ASN A 320 15.78 -16.60 -1.39
C ASN A 320 17.06 -16.49 -2.23
N ILE A 321 16.91 -16.04 -3.47
CA ILE A 321 18.03 -15.75 -4.37
C ILE A 321 17.98 -14.24 -4.64
N MET A 322 18.94 -13.52 -4.06
CA MET A 322 19.05 -12.07 -4.20
C MET A 322 19.68 -11.71 -5.53
N GLU A 323 19.03 -10.83 -6.28
CA GLU A 323 19.56 -10.28 -7.52
C GLU A 323 20.08 -8.86 -7.30
N TYR A 324 21.37 -8.64 -7.58
CA TYR A 324 22.03 -7.33 -7.38
C TYR A 324 22.19 -6.59 -8.72
N ASN A 325 21.08 -6.33 -9.40
CA ASN A 325 21.06 -5.55 -10.64
C ASN A 325 20.67 -4.09 -10.34
N LEU A 326 21.67 -3.20 -10.27
CA LEU A 326 21.45 -1.79 -9.92
C LEU A 326 20.56 -1.07 -10.94
N GLU A 327 20.71 -1.37 -12.24
CA GLU A 327 19.91 -0.76 -13.30
C GLU A 327 18.43 -1.11 -13.12
N GLN A 328 18.12 -2.39 -12.94
CA GLN A 328 16.77 -2.87 -12.73
C GLN A 328 16.14 -2.27 -11.45
N THR A 329 16.89 -2.25 -10.36
CA THR A 329 16.45 -1.67 -9.09
C THR A 329 16.15 -0.18 -9.23
N LEU A 330 17.05 0.59 -9.86
CA LEU A 330 16.84 2.02 -10.06
C LEU A 330 15.70 2.31 -11.03
N ASN A 331 15.52 1.52 -12.07
CA ASN A 331 14.38 1.61 -12.98
C ASN A 331 13.05 1.37 -12.25
N MET A 332 12.98 0.35 -11.38
CA MET A 332 11.80 0.10 -10.56
C MET A 332 11.54 1.24 -9.57
N CYS A 333 12.57 1.75 -8.89
CA CYS A 333 12.47 2.91 -8.00
C CYS A 333 11.94 4.15 -8.73
N LEU A 334 12.43 4.41 -9.94
CA LEU A 334 11.96 5.51 -10.77
C LEU A 334 10.48 5.32 -11.15
N ALA A 335 10.09 4.10 -11.50
CA ALA A 335 8.71 3.77 -11.88
C ALA A 335 7.73 4.05 -10.73
N ILE A 336 8.04 3.63 -9.51
CA ILE A 336 7.17 3.87 -8.35
C ILE A 336 7.09 5.36 -7.99
N LEU A 337 8.19 6.10 -8.10
CA LEU A 337 8.19 7.56 -7.85
C LEU A 337 7.37 8.31 -8.89
N LEU A 338 7.55 8.03 -10.18
CA LEU A 338 6.78 8.65 -11.26
C LEU A 338 5.30 8.26 -11.18
N GLY A 339 4.97 7.02 -10.83
CA GLY A 339 3.60 6.57 -10.59
C GLY A 339 2.91 7.36 -9.48
N ALA A 340 3.62 7.65 -8.39
CA ALA A 340 3.11 8.48 -7.31
C ALA A 340 2.90 9.95 -7.73
N VAL A 341 3.81 10.50 -8.51
CA VAL A 341 3.67 11.87 -9.08
C VAL A 341 2.49 11.93 -10.01
N MET A 342 2.30 10.95 -10.90
CA MET A 342 1.15 10.86 -11.80
C MET A 342 -0.17 10.78 -11.03
N THR A 343 -0.21 9.99 -9.97
CA THR A 343 -1.38 9.95 -9.06
C THR A 343 -1.70 11.33 -8.49
N LEU A 344 -0.71 12.01 -7.93
CA LEU A 344 -0.91 13.33 -7.33
C LEU A 344 -1.41 14.34 -8.38
N SER A 345 -0.82 14.32 -9.58
CA SER A 345 -1.24 15.15 -10.70
C SER A 345 -2.70 14.88 -11.08
N SER A 346 -3.16 13.63 -11.06
CA SER A 346 -4.54 13.26 -11.33
C SER A 346 -5.52 13.90 -10.35
N PHE A 347 -5.16 14.01 -9.08
CA PHE A 347 -6.01 14.68 -8.09
C PHE A 347 -6.14 16.18 -8.33
N LEU A 348 -5.12 16.82 -8.88
CA LEU A 348 -5.15 18.25 -9.25
C LEU A 348 -6.01 18.47 -10.50
N VAL A 349 -5.82 17.67 -11.53
CA VAL A 349 -6.57 17.77 -12.82
C VAL A 349 -8.06 17.52 -12.60
N PHE A 350 -8.43 16.50 -11.84
CA PHE A 350 -9.84 16.14 -11.61
C PHE A 350 -10.51 16.93 -10.48
N LYS A 351 -9.78 17.78 -9.74
CA LYS A 351 -10.34 18.58 -8.63
C LYS A 351 -11.57 19.40 -9.01
N PRO A 352 -11.63 20.08 -10.17
CA PRO A 352 -12.79 20.89 -10.55
C PRO A 352 -14.09 20.10 -10.71
N PHE A 353 -14.01 18.81 -10.98
CA PHE A 353 -15.16 17.95 -11.26
C PHE A 353 -15.76 17.29 -10.01
N TYR A 354 -15.13 17.43 -8.84
CA TYR A 354 -15.68 16.90 -7.62
C TYR A 354 -16.71 17.85 -7.01
N PRO A 355 -17.94 17.40 -6.79
CA PRO A 355 -18.91 18.25 -6.11
C PRO A 355 -18.41 18.54 -4.67
N PRO A 356 -18.58 19.79 -4.18
CA PRO A 356 -18.23 20.11 -2.81
C PRO A 356 -19.06 19.23 -1.86
N ARG A 357 -18.39 18.47 -0.97
CA ARG A 357 -19.10 17.75 0.10
C ARG A 357 -19.72 18.77 1.01
N ARG A 358 -21.05 18.86 1.02
CA ARG A 358 -21.78 19.57 2.07
C ARG A 358 -21.52 18.79 3.35
N LEU A 359 -20.76 19.39 4.26
CA LEU A 359 -20.76 18.96 5.66
C LEU A 359 -22.17 19.22 6.16
N GLU A 360 -22.98 18.19 6.27
CA GLU A 360 -24.24 18.30 7.02
C GLU A 360 -23.86 18.68 8.45
N ALA A 361 -24.12 19.93 8.80
CA ALA A 361 -24.05 20.35 10.17
C ALA A 361 -25.08 19.48 10.92
N LYS A 362 -24.60 18.66 11.83
CA LYS A 362 -25.48 17.97 12.77
C LYS A 362 -26.23 19.03 13.54
N SER A 363 -27.52 19.21 13.20
CA SER A 363 -28.53 19.87 14.06
C SER A 363 -28.75 19.08 15.33
#